data_9738097c5f92599bcdc44a3996351083
#
_entry.id   9738097c5f92599bcdc44a3996351083
#
_cell.length_a   1.000
_cell.length_b   1.000
_cell.length_c   1.000
_cell.angle_alpha   90.00
_cell.angle_beta   90.00
_cell.angle_gamma   90.00
#
_symmetry.space_group_name_H-M   'P 1'
#
loop_
_entity.id
_entity.type
_entity.pdbx_description
1 polymer ?
#
loop_
_entity_poly.entity_id
_entity_poly.type
_entity_poly.pdbx_seq_one_letter_code
_entity_poly.pdbx_strand_id
1 'polypeptide(L)'
;MGLKQLVLQLVYGHKSSSEQYVSWLRSQGMHIGQHVHLYTPWSIKIDTQRPWMIEIGDNVHITADCSILQHDYSWAVMQHLTGEVLGSCGMVRIGNNVFIGQKSLILKGAEIGDNTIIGAGSVVTGHLEGNAVYAGVPAKKISSLDVYVDKRRNLQLEEATLLVR
;
A
#
# COMPACT_ATOMS: atom_id res chain seq x y z
N MET A 1 23.15 -12.15 13.89
CA MET A 1 22.51 -10.86 13.53
C MET A 1 23.61 -9.83 13.34
N GLY A 2 23.71 -9.19 12.17
CA GLY A 2 24.78 -8.20 11.91
C GLY A 2 24.54 -6.88 12.66
N LEU A 3 25.59 -6.11 12.91
CA LEU A 3 25.53 -4.83 13.64
C LEU A 3 24.48 -3.87 13.06
N LYS A 4 24.37 -3.80 11.72
CA LYS A 4 23.35 -3.01 11.01
C LYS A 4 21.91 -3.39 11.41
N GLN A 5 21.64 -4.69 11.50
CA GLN A 5 20.33 -5.21 11.89
C GLN A 5 19.98 -4.86 13.34
N LEU A 6 20.98 -4.94 14.24
CA LEU A 6 20.82 -4.56 15.64
C LEU A 6 20.49 -3.07 15.78
N VAL A 7 21.19 -2.20 15.06
CA VAL A 7 20.91 -0.75 15.05
C VAL A 7 19.51 -0.46 14.52
N LEU A 8 19.10 -1.08 13.42
CA LEU A 8 17.75 -0.91 12.88
C LEU A 8 16.68 -1.34 13.90
N GLN A 9 16.90 -2.43 14.61
CA GLN A 9 15.96 -2.92 15.62
C GLN A 9 15.87 -1.98 16.83
N LEU A 10 16.97 -1.40 17.27
CA LEU A 10 16.99 -0.42 18.35
C LEU A 10 16.25 0.88 17.97
N VAL A 11 16.39 1.33 16.72
CA VAL A 11 15.81 2.60 16.25
C VAL A 11 14.36 2.45 15.84
N TYR A 12 14.01 1.39 15.12
CA TYR A 12 12.71 1.23 14.46
C TYR A 12 11.83 0.13 15.08
N GLY A 13 12.33 -0.64 16.05
CA GLY A 13 11.57 -1.70 16.73
C GLY A 13 10.99 -2.70 15.73
N HIS A 14 9.67 -2.90 15.79
CA HIS A 14 8.95 -3.81 14.88
C HIS A 14 9.01 -3.40 13.40
N LYS A 15 9.40 -2.18 13.07
CA LYS A 15 9.59 -1.70 11.70
C LYS A 15 11.01 -1.89 11.16
N SER A 16 11.86 -2.63 11.84
CA SER A 16 13.26 -2.85 11.43
C SER A 16 13.42 -3.77 10.23
N SER A 17 12.44 -4.63 9.94
CA SER A 17 12.36 -5.42 8.72
C SER A 17 10.92 -5.61 8.26
N SER A 18 10.74 -6.02 6.99
CA SER A 18 9.43 -6.32 6.41
C SER A 18 8.73 -7.42 7.20
N GLU A 19 9.42 -8.51 7.49
CA GLU A 19 8.88 -9.69 8.18
C GLU A 19 8.42 -9.33 9.60
N GLN A 20 9.21 -8.54 10.33
CA GLN A 20 8.86 -8.12 11.68
C GLN A 20 7.65 -7.18 11.67
N TYR A 21 7.58 -6.25 10.72
CA TYR A 21 6.46 -5.34 10.64
C TYR A 21 5.17 -6.05 10.23
N VAL A 22 5.21 -6.92 9.23
CA VAL A 22 4.06 -7.76 8.84
C VAL A 22 3.59 -8.64 10.00
N SER A 23 4.51 -9.30 10.70
CA SER A 23 4.17 -10.12 11.87
C SER A 23 3.52 -9.29 12.98
N TRP A 24 4.03 -8.11 13.24
CA TRP A 24 3.46 -7.20 14.23
C TRP A 24 2.05 -6.72 13.82
N LEU A 25 1.85 -6.32 12.56
CA LEU A 25 0.53 -5.92 12.06
C LEU A 25 -0.51 -7.04 12.18
N ARG A 26 -0.12 -8.29 11.88
CA ARG A 26 -0.99 -9.47 12.10
C ARG A 26 -1.34 -9.63 13.58
N SER A 27 -0.39 -9.43 14.48
CA SER A 27 -0.64 -9.52 15.92
C SER A 27 -1.57 -8.43 16.46
N GLN A 28 -1.70 -7.31 15.72
CA GLN A 28 -2.69 -6.27 16.02
C GLN A 28 -4.10 -6.62 15.52
N GLY A 29 -4.28 -7.72 14.79
CA GLY A 29 -5.57 -8.16 14.24
C GLY A 29 -5.82 -7.79 12.78
N MET A 30 -4.78 -7.38 12.05
CA MET A 30 -4.86 -7.12 10.62
C MET A 30 -4.82 -8.42 9.82
N HIS A 31 -5.64 -8.54 8.78
CA HIS A 31 -5.62 -9.68 7.87
C HIS A 31 -4.59 -9.44 6.77
N ILE A 32 -3.47 -10.16 6.84
CA ILE A 32 -2.39 -10.04 5.85
C ILE A 32 -2.02 -11.43 5.34
N GLY A 33 -2.06 -11.61 4.03
CA GLY A 33 -1.71 -12.84 3.32
C GLY A 33 -0.22 -13.18 3.35
N GLN A 34 0.19 -14.11 2.50
CA GLN A 34 1.56 -14.58 2.39
C GLN A 34 2.37 -13.73 1.39
N HIS A 35 3.71 -13.78 1.52
CA HIS A 35 4.63 -13.09 0.60
C HIS A 35 4.38 -11.57 0.47
N VAL A 36 3.93 -10.94 1.56
CA VAL A 36 3.79 -9.47 1.62
C VAL A 36 5.14 -8.85 1.95
N HIS A 37 5.58 -7.94 1.09
CA HIS A 37 6.87 -7.26 1.24
C HIS A 37 6.71 -5.75 1.40
N LEU A 38 7.20 -5.22 2.52
CA LEU A 38 7.22 -3.80 2.84
C LEU A 38 8.65 -3.27 2.65
N TYR A 39 8.88 -2.53 1.55
CA TYR A 39 10.17 -1.91 1.30
C TYR A 39 10.34 -0.69 2.21
N THR A 40 11.47 -0.56 2.90
CA THR A 40 11.67 0.51 3.89
C THR A 40 10.52 0.62 4.92
N PRO A 41 10.25 -0.43 5.70
CA PRO A 41 9.05 -0.51 6.53
C PRO A 41 8.94 0.63 7.56
N TRP A 42 10.06 1.24 7.95
CA TRP A 42 10.09 2.39 8.86
C TRP A 42 9.46 3.66 8.28
N SER A 43 9.35 3.81 6.95
CA SER A 43 8.72 4.94 6.30
C SER A 43 7.25 4.68 5.94
N ILE A 44 6.80 3.43 5.96
CA ILE A 44 5.42 3.06 5.64
C ILE A 44 4.53 3.28 6.85
N LYS A 45 3.37 3.91 6.63
CA LYS A 45 2.36 4.18 7.66
C LYS A 45 1.11 3.37 7.37
N ILE A 46 0.80 2.40 8.22
CA ILE A 46 -0.45 1.64 8.17
C ILE A 46 -1.20 1.92 9.45
N ASP A 47 -2.44 2.38 9.32
CA ASP A 47 -3.27 2.73 10.46
C ASP A 47 -3.67 1.49 11.25
N THR A 48 -3.42 1.53 12.55
CA THR A 48 -3.67 0.42 13.48
C THR A 48 -4.74 0.71 14.51
N GLN A 49 -5.52 1.79 14.35
CA GLN A 49 -6.61 2.07 15.29
C GLN A 49 -7.76 1.06 15.17
N ARG A 50 -8.01 0.56 13.97
CA ARG A 50 -8.98 -0.51 13.68
C ARG A 50 -8.37 -1.52 12.70
N PRO A 51 -7.39 -2.32 13.14
CA PRO A 51 -6.57 -3.16 12.27
C PRO A 51 -7.42 -4.19 11.49
N TRP A 52 -8.52 -4.66 12.05
CA TRP A 52 -9.47 -5.56 11.37
C TRP A 52 -10.18 -4.94 10.15
N MET A 53 -10.04 -3.64 9.93
CA MET A 53 -10.58 -2.95 8.75
C MET A 53 -9.57 -2.86 7.59
N ILE A 54 -8.42 -3.52 7.70
CA ILE A 54 -7.43 -3.58 6.64
C ILE A 54 -7.14 -5.04 6.30
N GLU A 55 -7.38 -5.38 5.04
CA GLU A 55 -7.14 -6.70 4.47
C GLU A 55 -6.12 -6.57 3.34
N ILE A 56 -5.05 -7.36 3.39
CA ILE A 56 -3.99 -7.41 2.38
C ILE A 56 -3.84 -8.85 1.94
N GLY A 57 -3.99 -9.12 0.65
CA GLY A 57 -3.86 -10.45 0.06
C GLY A 57 -2.42 -10.96 -0.03
N ASP A 58 -2.23 -11.96 -0.84
CA ASP A 58 -0.94 -12.61 -1.09
C ASP A 58 -0.10 -11.86 -2.13
N ASN A 59 1.23 -11.99 -2.02
CA ASN A 59 2.17 -11.42 -2.99
C ASN A 59 1.97 -9.91 -3.21
N VAL A 60 1.88 -9.15 -2.12
CA VAL A 60 1.70 -7.69 -2.15
C VAL A 60 3.01 -6.98 -1.83
N HIS A 61 3.38 -6.06 -2.70
CA HIS A 61 4.60 -5.26 -2.58
C HIS A 61 4.25 -3.79 -2.33
N ILE A 62 4.60 -3.27 -1.17
CA ILE A 62 4.37 -1.87 -0.78
C ILE A 62 5.71 -1.15 -0.64
N THR A 63 5.90 -0.10 -1.43
CA THR A 63 7.17 0.63 -1.45
C THR A 63 7.20 1.79 -0.45
N ALA A 64 8.31 2.53 -0.40
CA ALA A 64 8.59 3.54 0.60
C ALA A 64 7.51 4.64 0.70
N ASP A 65 7.35 5.20 1.88
CA ASP A 65 6.52 6.38 2.17
C ASP A 65 5.03 6.22 1.84
N CYS A 66 4.55 4.99 1.63
CA CYS A 66 3.14 4.73 1.43
C CYS A 66 2.36 4.88 2.75
N SER A 67 1.10 5.30 2.63
CA SER A 67 0.18 5.36 3.76
C SER A 67 -1.12 4.63 3.45
N ILE A 68 -1.62 3.84 4.42
CA ILE A 68 -2.90 3.14 4.34
C ILE A 68 -3.76 3.60 5.51
N LEU A 69 -4.89 4.24 5.22
CA LEU A 69 -5.78 4.87 6.20
C LEU A 69 -7.19 4.30 6.06
N GLN A 70 -7.75 3.80 7.16
CA GLN A 70 -9.13 3.28 7.20
C GLN A 70 -10.15 4.28 7.79
N HIS A 71 -9.71 5.47 8.24
CA HIS A 71 -10.58 6.52 8.75
C HIS A 71 -10.01 7.91 8.48
N ASP A 72 -10.83 8.92 8.70
CA ASP A 72 -10.42 10.33 8.79
C ASP A 72 -11.14 11.05 9.95
N TYR A 73 -10.77 12.30 10.17
CA TYR A 73 -11.35 13.15 11.21
C TYR A 73 -12.25 14.27 10.65
N SER A 74 -12.78 14.11 9.44
CA SER A 74 -13.70 15.09 8.82
C SER A 74 -14.95 15.35 9.66
N TRP A 75 -15.35 14.38 10.49
CA TRP A 75 -16.44 14.52 11.45
C TRP A 75 -16.30 15.74 12.38
N ALA A 76 -15.07 16.17 12.68
CA ALA A 76 -14.85 17.34 13.57
C ALA A 76 -15.41 18.63 12.96
N VAL A 77 -15.33 18.80 11.64
CA VAL A 77 -15.95 19.94 10.94
C VAL A 77 -17.47 19.80 10.92
N MET A 78 -17.97 18.61 10.62
CA MET A 78 -19.42 18.33 10.55
C MET A 78 -20.09 18.50 11.91
N GLN A 79 -19.46 18.00 12.97
CA GLN A 79 -19.94 18.17 14.34
C GLN A 79 -20.12 19.63 14.73
N HIS A 80 -19.20 20.49 14.35
CA HIS A 80 -19.28 21.92 14.64
C HIS A 80 -20.46 22.59 13.92
N LEU A 81 -20.82 22.11 12.73
CA LEU A 81 -21.90 22.66 11.92
C LEU A 81 -23.29 22.09 12.31
N THR A 82 -23.35 20.82 12.64
CA THR A 82 -24.62 20.10 12.80
C THR A 82 -24.90 19.63 14.22
N GLY A 83 -23.90 19.65 15.09
CA GLY A 83 -23.95 19.05 16.44
C GLY A 83 -23.82 17.52 16.43
N GLU A 84 -23.71 16.87 15.28
CA GLU A 84 -23.66 15.40 15.13
C GLU A 84 -22.26 14.90 14.85
N VAL A 85 -21.87 13.75 15.43
CA VAL A 85 -20.65 13.03 15.12
C VAL A 85 -20.94 12.06 13.95
N LEU A 86 -20.74 12.54 12.74
CA LEU A 86 -20.86 11.75 11.52
C LEU A 86 -19.53 11.09 11.21
N GLY A 87 -19.32 9.90 11.80
CA GLY A 87 -18.07 9.15 11.68
C GLY A 87 -17.71 8.80 10.24
N SER A 88 -16.42 8.72 9.96
CA SER A 88 -15.92 8.42 8.62
C SER A 88 -14.82 7.38 8.69
N CYS A 89 -15.19 6.12 8.47
CA CYS A 89 -14.27 4.99 8.32
C CYS A 89 -14.77 4.07 7.19
N GLY A 90 -13.89 3.21 6.69
CA GLY A 90 -14.23 2.24 5.66
C GLY A 90 -13.16 1.17 5.54
N MET A 91 -13.58 -0.04 5.19
CA MET A 91 -12.67 -1.15 4.92
C MET A 91 -11.68 -0.76 3.82
N VAL A 92 -10.43 -1.17 3.99
CA VAL A 92 -9.43 -1.13 2.92
C VAL A 92 -9.10 -2.57 2.55
N ARG A 93 -9.29 -2.91 1.29
CA ARG A 93 -8.98 -4.23 0.74
C ARG A 93 -7.95 -4.12 -0.36
N ILE A 94 -6.87 -4.86 -0.23
CA ILE A 94 -5.83 -5.00 -1.24
C ILE A 94 -5.79 -6.47 -1.62
N GLY A 95 -6.10 -6.76 -2.89
CA GLY A 95 -6.14 -8.11 -3.45
C GLY A 95 -4.76 -8.76 -3.53
N ASN A 96 -4.68 -9.82 -4.32
CA ASN A 96 -3.46 -10.60 -4.51
C ASN A 96 -2.63 -10.05 -5.66
N ASN A 97 -1.30 -10.26 -5.60
CA ASN A 97 -0.38 -9.84 -6.67
C ASN A 97 -0.51 -8.34 -6.98
N VAL A 98 -0.35 -7.50 -5.96
CA VAL A 98 -0.48 -6.05 -6.06
C VAL A 98 0.84 -5.36 -5.77
N PHE A 99 1.20 -4.39 -6.61
CA PHE A 99 2.32 -3.48 -6.38
C PHE A 99 1.81 -2.07 -6.08
N ILE A 100 2.32 -1.47 -5.01
CA ILE A 100 1.99 -0.08 -4.63
C ILE A 100 3.27 0.76 -4.67
N GLY A 101 3.29 1.68 -5.62
CA GLY A 101 4.40 2.60 -5.87
C GLY A 101 4.59 3.60 -4.74
N GLN A 102 5.82 4.08 -4.60
CA GLN A 102 6.27 4.98 -3.55
C GLN A 102 5.37 6.22 -3.39
N LYS A 103 5.18 6.65 -2.13
CA LYS A 103 4.38 7.84 -1.77
C LYS A 103 2.90 7.74 -2.14
N SER A 104 2.40 6.53 -2.37
CA SER A 104 0.96 6.35 -2.60
C SER A 104 0.17 6.42 -1.29
N LEU A 105 -1.05 6.93 -1.39
CA LEU A 105 -1.99 7.05 -0.29
C LEU A 105 -3.22 6.21 -0.60
N ILE A 106 -3.48 5.20 0.23
CA ILE A 106 -4.66 4.33 0.14
C ILE A 106 -5.64 4.79 1.21
N LEU A 107 -6.79 5.27 0.79
CA LEU A 107 -7.78 5.87 1.69
C LEU A 107 -8.87 4.87 2.08
N LYS A 108 -9.60 5.20 3.12
CA LYS A 108 -10.77 4.46 3.60
C LYS A 108 -11.73 4.12 2.46
N GLY A 109 -12.26 2.91 2.47
CA GLY A 109 -13.17 2.41 1.44
C GLY A 109 -12.47 2.05 0.12
N ALA A 110 -11.14 2.05 0.07
CA ALA A 110 -10.41 1.62 -1.12
C ALA A 110 -10.44 0.09 -1.24
N GLU A 111 -10.76 -0.38 -2.43
CA GLU A 111 -10.69 -1.79 -2.82
C GLU A 111 -9.82 -1.92 -4.08
N ILE A 112 -8.71 -2.62 -3.97
CA ILE A 112 -7.77 -2.84 -5.08
C ILE A 112 -7.89 -4.31 -5.49
N GLY A 113 -8.32 -4.56 -6.71
CA GLY A 113 -8.45 -5.91 -7.27
C GLY A 113 -7.09 -6.59 -7.51
N ASP A 114 -7.13 -7.89 -7.78
CA ASP A 114 -5.94 -8.70 -8.03
C ASP A 114 -5.16 -8.25 -9.28
N ASN A 115 -3.88 -8.58 -9.32
CA ASN A 115 -3.00 -8.28 -10.46
C ASN A 115 -2.99 -6.79 -10.81
N THR A 116 -2.78 -5.93 -9.83
CA THR A 116 -2.86 -4.48 -9.98
C THR A 116 -1.53 -3.79 -9.68
N ILE A 117 -1.19 -2.82 -10.50
CA ILE A 117 -0.05 -1.92 -10.28
C ILE A 117 -0.57 -0.52 -9.97
N ILE A 118 -0.19 0.03 -8.83
CA ILE A 118 -0.43 1.42 -8.46
C ILE A 118 0.86 2.21 -8.68
N GLY A 119 0.82 3.20 -9.56
CA GLY A 119 1.94 4.10 -9.83
C GLY A 119 2.28 4.96 -8.62
N ALA A 120 3.55 5.36 -8.50
CA ALA A 120 4.03 6.18 -7.40
C ALA A 120 3.25 7.51 -7.28
N GLY A 121 3.07 7.99 -6.04
CA GLY A 121 2.38 9.26 -5.76
C GLY A 121 0.87 9.23 -5.99
N SER A 122 0.26 8.06 -6.12
CA SER A 122 -1.18 7.93 -6.37
C SER A 122 -2.01 8.08 -5.10
N VAL A 123 -3.23 8.59 -5.24
CA VAL A 123 -4.25 8.58 -4.19
C VAL A 123 -5.37 7.63 -4.59
N VAL A 124 -5.47 6.51 -3.91
CA VAL A 124 -6.46 5.46 -4.19
C VAL A 124 -7.69 5.67 -3.32
N THR A 125 -8.84 5.78 -3.97
CA THR A 125 -10.18 5.86 -3.36
C THR A 125 -11.15 4.95 -4.11
N GLY A 126 -12.08 4.34 -3.40
CA GLY A 126 -13.13 3.50 -4.00
C GLY A 126 -12.57 2.22 -4.64
N HIS A 127 -13.31 1.67 -5.58
CA HIS A 127 -13.02 0.37 -6.19
C HIS A 127 -12.15 0.51 -7.44
N LEU A 128 -11.03 -0.20 -7.46
CA LEU A 128 -10.15 -0.39 -8.62
C LEU A 128 -10.22 -1.84 -9.07
N GLU A 129 -10.70 -2.07 -10.28
CA GLU A 129 -10.73 -3.42 -10.88
C GLU A 129 -9.33 -4.01 -11.03
N GLY A 130 -9.22 -5.33 -10.92
CA GLY A 130 -7.97 -6.04 -11.14
C GLY A 130 -7.46 -6.01 -12.59
N ASN A 131 -6.31 -6.64 -12.82
CA ASN A 131 -5.65 -6.79 -14.12
C ASN A 131 -5.37 -5.44 -14.82
N ALA A 132 -4.93 -4.44 -14.06
CA ALA A 132 -4.74 -3.08 -14.58
C ALA A 132 -3.62 -2.31 -13.87
N VAL A 133 -3.25 -1.22 -14.49
CA VAL A 133 -2.32 -0.21 -13.95
C VAL A 133 -3.08 1.08 -13.70
N TYR A 134 -2.95 1.62 -12.49
CA TYR A 134 -3.57 2.87 -12.08
C TYR A 134 -2.53 3.89 -11.64
N ALA A 135 -2.77 5.16 -11.86
CA ALA A 135 -1.94 6.23 -11.34
C ALA A 135 -2.72 7.55 -11.20
N GLY A 136 -2.17 8.48 -10.43
CA GLY A 136 -2.67 9.86 -10.31
C GLY A 136 -3.47 10.13 -9.04
N VAL A 137 -4.02 11.36 -8.96
CA VAL A 137 -4.79 11.89 -7.82
C VAL A 137 -6.12 12.48 -8.33
N PRO A 138 -7.24 11.79 -8.15
CA PRO A 138 -7.37 10.39 -7.70
C PRO A 138 -6.82 9.40 -8.74
N ALA A 139 -6.45 8.20 -8.30
CA ALA A 139 -5.92 7.16 -9.17
C ALA A 139 -6.96 6.75 -10.23
N LYS A 140 -6.52 6.73 -11.50
CA LYS A 140 -7.33 6.34 -12.65
C LYS A 140 -6.61 5.24 -13.42
N LYS A 141 -7.37 4.37 -14.07
CA LYS A 141 -6.82 3.34 -14.96
C LYS A 141 -6.07 4.00 -16.11
N ILE A 142 -4.79 3.65 -16.26
CA ILE A 142 -3.94 4.15 -17.34
C ILE A 142 -3.62 3.08 -18.37
N SER A 143 -3.73 1.80 -18.01
CA SER A 143 -3.50 0.67 -18.90
C SER A 143 -4.17 -0.59 -18.36
N SER A 144 -4.45 -1.56 -19.23
CA SER A 144 -4.57 -2.95 -18.81
C SER A 144 -3.20 -3.51 -18.46
N LEU A 145 -3.17 -4.58 -17.64
CA LEU A 145 -1.91 -5.20 -17.26
C LEU A 145 -1.20 -5.85 -18.46
N ASP A 146 -1.95 -6.45 -19.40
CA ASP A 146 -1.42 -7.08 -20.60
C ASP A 146 -0.64 -6.07 -21.47
N VAL A 147 -1.26 -4.92 -21.75
CA VAL A 147 -0.62 -3.84 -22.51
C VAL A 147 0.62 -3.32 -21.79
N TYR A 148 0.57 -3.23 -20.48
CA TYR A 148 1.72 -2.82 -19.67
C TYR A 148 2.86 -3.85 -19.74
N VAL A 149 2.54 -5.14 -19.65
CA VAL A 149 3.51 -6.24 -19.75
C VAL A 149 4.19 -6.21 -21.13
N ASP A 150 3.43 -6.06 -22.22
CA ASP A 150 3.99 -6.01 -23.57
C ASP A 150 4.91 -4.79 -23.76
N LYS A 151 4.50 -3.64 -23.25
CA LYS A 151 5.37 -2.45 -23.22
C LYS A 151 6.67 -2.71 -22.46
N ARG A 152 6.62 -3.38 -21.31
CA ARG A 152 7.80 -3.71 -20.51
C ARG A 152 8.73 -4.69 -21.21
N ARG A 153 8.18 -5.70 -21.90
CA ARG A 153 8.97 -6.63 -22.74
C ARG A 153 9.77 -5.89 -23.80
N ASN A 154 9.15 -4.95 -24.49
CA ASN A 154 9.81 -4.17 -25.55
C ASN A 154 10.95 -3.27 -24.99
N LEU A 155 10.77 -2.70 -23.78
CA LEU A 155 11.78 -1.86 -23.14
C LEU A 155 12.91 -2.67 -22.47
N GLN A 156 12.70 -3.95 -22.17
CA GLN A 156 13.69 -4.77 -21.43
C GLN A 156 15.03 -4.88 -22.17
N LEU A 157 15.03 -4.94 -23.51
CA LEU A 157 16.25 -5.00 -24.31
C LEU A 157 17.05 -3.68 -24.20
N GLU A 158 16.39 -2.54 -24.21
CA GLU A 158 17.01 -1.23 -24.05
C GLU A 158 17.60 -1.07 -22.64
N GLU A 159 16.84 -1.44 -21.60
CA GLU A 159 17.29 -1.40 -20.20
C GLU A 159 18.46 -2.34 -19.93
N ALA A 160 18.50 -3.53 -20.55
CA ALA A 160 19.61 -4.48 -20.41
C ALA A 160 20.95 -3.86 -20.84
N THR A 161 20.96 -3.00 -21.87
CA THR A 161 22.17 -2.30 -22.32
C THR A 161 22.69 -1.27 -21.31
N LEU A 162 21.84 -0.76 -20.42
CA LEU A 162 22.22 0.20 -19.37
C LEU A 162 22.85 -0.50 -18.15
N LEU A 163 22.59 -1.80 -17.96
CA LEU A 163 23.10 -2.57 -16.81
C LEU A 163 24.50 -3.17 -17.05
N VAL A 164 25.02 -3.08 -18.27
CA VAL A 164 26.33 -3.67 -18.68
C VAL A 164 27.48 -2.63 -18.57
N ARG A 165 27.37 -1.61 -17.77
CA ARG A 165 28.44 -0.62 -17.52
C ARG A 165 29.18 -0.88 -16.22
#